data_1f0687b7671402676d5c9ebe5293f7d1
#
_entry.id   1f0687b7671402676d5c9ebe5293f7d1
#
_cell.length_a   1.000
_cell.length_b   1.000
_cell.length_c   1.000
_cell.angle_alpha   90.00
_cell.angle_beta   90.00
_cell.angle_gamma   90.00
#
_symmetry.space_group_name_H-M   'P 1'
#
loop_
_entity.id
_entity.type
_entity.pdbx_description
1 polymer ?
#
loop_
_entity_poly.entity_id
_entity_poly.type
_entity_poly.pdbx_seq_one_letter_code
_entity_poly.pdbx_strand_id
1 'polypeptide(L)'
;EPFAELTLESDGQPASGKLGSLMNYVYNHTTFDREAGTGHIISNCEIYNTGAGGISLGGGDRLTLKKGSNQVVNCRIHDFNRLDRSYKAGINIDGVGNVIRNCEIFNCPGSAILLHGNDHLIEYNSIHHAVTDGDDMGAIYYGRDPSEFGNKVQYNFFHHIGNDHGSIVSVYHDDGACGMEVTGNIFYKAGYRSVLVGGGSDNVYRNNIFIESPMAFHLDNRLMGWAKSNLDKEGLFQKRLEAVNYKQAPYATAYPKLKNYFEDTPALPKRNFIETNVFVNIKLIHNGNADWSYFGRNYIASGDPGFENYKEMNFQLKPSSDIFKLLPGFKSIPFDKIGIQRKK
;
A
#
# COMPACT_ATOMS: atom_id res chain seq x y z
N GLU A 1 -17.25 -16.67 -23.66
CA GLU A 1 -18.62 -16.49 -23.18
C GLU A 1 -18.87 -15.01 -22.99
N PRO A 2 -20.07 -14.49 -23.34
CA PRO A 2 -20.40 -13.13 -23.02
C PRO A 2 -20.31 -12.95 -21.52
N PHE A 3 -19.80 -11.84 -21.08
CA PHE A 3 -19.66 -11.49 -19.66
C PHE A 3 -20.97 -11.85 -18.96
N ALA A 4 -20.89 -12.71 -17.96
CA ALA A 4 -22.01 -13.02 -17.13
C ALA A 4 -22.59 -11.71 -16.60
N GLU A 5 -23.89 -11.58 -16.68
CA GLU A 5 -24.60 -10.42 -16.19
C GLU A 5 -24.18 -10.13 -14.74
N LEU A 6 -23.70 -8.94 -14.49
CA LEU A 6 -23.30 -8.50 -13.14
C LEU A 6 -24.56 -8.47 -12.28
N THR A 7 -24.76 -9.51 -11.50
CA THR A 7 -25.82 -9.53 -10.49
C THR A 7 -25.29 -8.92 -9.20
N LEU A 8 -26.01 -7.96 -8.66
CA LEU A 8 -25.76 -7.39 -7.35
C LEU A 8 -26.69 -8.05 -6.34
N GLU A 9 -26.20 -8.23 -5.14
CA GLU A 9 -27.07 -8.55 -4.00
C GLU A 9 -27.95 -7.35 -3.66
N SER A 10 -28.94 -7.55 -2.81
CA SER A 10 -29.92 -6.51 -2.46
C SER A 10 -29.33 -5.26 -1.81
N ASP A 11 -28.12 -5.37 -1.26
CA ASP A 11 -27.36 -4.27 -0.67
C ASP A 11 -26.42 -3.56 -1.68
N GLY A 12 -26.52 -3.90 -2.97
CA GLY A 12 -25.67 -3.36 -4.02
C GLY A 12 -24.30 -4.01 -4.13
N GLN A 13 -24.05 -5.11 -3.41
CA GLN A 13 -22.78 -5.82 -3.46
C GLN A 13 -22.75 -6.83 -4.62
N PRO A 14 -21.59 -7.07 -5.24
CA PRO A 14 -21.45 -8.17 -6.18
C PRO A 14 -21.73 -9.51 -5.50
N ALA A 15 -22.53 -10.35 -6.16
CA ALA A 15 -22.83 -11.67 -5.64
C ALA A 15 -21.55 -12.51 -5.50
N SER A 16 -21.42 -13.18 -4.35
CA SER A 16 -20.30 -14.03 -4.04
C SER A 16 -20.12 -15.15 -5.10
N GLY A 17 -18.86 -15.48 -5.38
CA GLY A 17 -18.51 -16.55 -6.32
C GLY A 17 -18.79 -16.26 -7.80
N LYS A 18 -19.28 -15.08 -8.14
CA LYS A 18 -19.55 -14.68 -9.53
C LYS A 18 -18.46 -13.74 -10.07
N LEU A 19 -18.40 -13.60 -11.39
CA LEU A 19 -17.44 -12.69 -12.03
C LEU A 19 -17.52 -11.27 -11.46
N GLY A 20 -18.71 -10.78 -11.12
CA GLY A 20 -18.90 -9.49 -10.47
C GLY A 20 -18.14 -9.33 -9.16
N SER A 21 -17.92 -10.40 -8.40
CA SER A 21 -17.17 -10.36 -7.16
C SER A 21 -15.67 -10.08 -7.38
N LEU A 22 -15.13 -10.40 -8.55
CA LEU A 22 -13.76 -10.10 -8.93
C LEU A 22 -13.54 -8.60 -9.21
N MET A 23 -14.62 -7.87 -9.42
CA MET A 23 -14.61 -6.43 -9.69
C MET A 23 -15.04 -5.61 -8.48
N ASN A 24 -14.96 -6.18 -7.30
CA ASN A 24 -15.39 -5.53 -6.06
C ASN A 24 -14.79 -4.14 -5.91
N TYR A 25 -15.56 -3.29 -5.29
CA TYR A 25 -15.08 -2.01 -4.81
C TYR A 25 -14.15 -2.23 -3.63
N VAL A 26 -13.15 -1.34 -3.52
CA VAL A 26 -12.14 -1.39 -2.47
C VAL A 26 -12.68 -1.54 -1.04
N TYR A 27 -13.88 -1.04 -0.77
CA TYR A 27 -14.47 -1.07 0.57
C TYR A 27 -15.27 -2.33 0.90
N ASN A 28 -15.62 -3.10 -0.10
CA ASN A 28 -16.51 -4.26 0.06
C ASN A 28 -15.78 -5.58 -0.16
N HIS A 29 -14.47 -5.48 -0.31
CA HIS A 29 -13.68 -6.61 -0.71
C HIS A 29 -13.46 -7.59 0.43
N THR A 30 -13.62 -8.87 0.13
CA THR A 30 -13.26 -10.00 0.97
C THR A 30 -12.98 -11.21 0.09
N THR A 31 -12.05 -12.06 0.50
CA THR A 31 -11.69 -13.27 -0.22
C THR A 31 -12.12 -14.54 0.48
N PHE A 32 -12.90 -14.46 1.55
CA PHE A 32 -13.29 -15.61 2.35
C PHE A 32 -14.08 -16.66 1.56
N ASP A 33 -14.86 -16.22 0.63
CA ASP A 33 -15.76 -17.02 -0.20
C ASP A 33 -15.26 -17.18 -1.63
N ARG A 34 -14.03 -16.74 -1.92
CA ARG A 34 -13.42 -16.89 -3.23
C ARG A 34 -12.42 -18.02 -3.27
N GLU A 35 -12.68 -18.99 -4.10
CA GLU A 35 -11.72 -20.02 -4.41
C GLU A 35 -10.70 -19.48 -5.41
N ALA A 36 -9.44 -19.66 -5.10
CA ALA A 36 -8.33 -19.32 -5.97
C ALA A 36 -7.24 -20.38 -5.84
N GLY A 37 -6.58 -20.68 -6.94
CA GLY A 37 -5.43 -21.56 -6.93
C GLY A 37 -4.26 -21.02 -6.11
N THR A 38 -3.24 -21.81 -5.94
CA THR A 38 -2.02 -21.44 -5.21
C THR A 38 -0.78 -21.63 -6.07
N GLY A 39 0.23 -20.77 -5.86
CA GLY A 39 1.53 -20.86 -6.52
C GLY A 39 1.52 -20.47 -8.01
N HIS A 40 0.49 -19.78 -8.50
CA HIS A 40 0.47 -19.30 -9.88
C HIS A 40 1.41 -18.10 -10.03
N ILE A 41 2.07 -18.03 -11.19
CA ILE A 41 3.00 -16.95 -11.51
C ILE A 41 2.62 -16.34 -12.87
N ILE A 42 2.33 -15.04 -12.86
CA ILE A 42 2.24 -14.20 -14.05
C ILE A 42 3.60 -13.51 -14.18
N SER A 43 4.36 -13.80 -15.22
CA SER A 43 5.70 -13.24 -15.33
C SER A 43 6.08 -12.82 -16.74
N ASN A 44 6.90 -11.75 -16.83
CA ASN A 44 7.43 -11.24 -18.08
C ASN A 44 6.35 -10.87 -19.12
N CYS A 45 5.21 -10.37 -18.63
CA CYS A 45 4.06 -9.96 -19.45
C CYS A 45 3.99 -8.44 -19.56
N GLU A 46 3.42 -7.98 -20.67
CA GLU A 46 2.98 -6.59 -20.83
C GLU A 46 1.46 -6.56 -20.93
N ILE A 47 0.82 -5.83 -20.01
CA ILE A 47 -0.65 -5.72 -19.89
C ILE A 47 -1.01 -4.25 -20.00
N TYR A 48 -1.76 -3.90 -21.02
CA TYR A 48 -2.03 -2.50 -21.33
C TYR A 48 -3.35 -2.30 -22.07
N ASN A 49 -3.76 -1.04 -22.16
CA ASN A 49 -4.98 -0.61 -22.86
C ASN A 49 -6.26 -1.28 -22.34
N THR A 50 -6.33 -1.58 -21.06
CA THR A 50 -7.53 -2.19 -20.45
C THR A 50 -8.58 -1.14 -20.08
N GLY A 51 -9.86 -1.52 -20.16
CA GLY A 51 -10.99 -0.64 -19.84
C GLY A 51 -11.11 -0.36 -18.35
N ALA A 52 -10.79 -1.35 -17.52
CA ALA A 52 -10.79 -1.28 -16.06
C ALA A 52 -9.39 -1.65 -15.52
N GLY A 53 -9.29 -2.47 -14.47
CA GLY A 53 -8.00 -2.89 -13.91
C GLY A 53 -7.20 -3.83 -14.83
N GLY A 54 -5.95 -4.09 -14.44
CA GLY A 54 -5.05 -4.99 -15.17
C GLY A 54 -5.15 -6.44 -14.70
N ILE A 55 -4.85 -6.71 -13.43
CA ILE A 55 -4.76 -8.05 -12.85
C ILE A 55 -5.55 -8.12 -11.53
N SER A 56 -6.31 -9.21 -11.33
CA SER A 56 -6.80 -9.59 -10.01
C SER A 56 -5.95 -10.74 -9.47
N LEU A 57 -5.17 -10.47 -8.43
CA LEU A 57 -4.26 -11.41 -7.79
C LEU A 57 -4.81 -11.80 -6.44
N GLY A 58 -5.58 -12.87 -6.38
CA GLY A 58 -6.14 -13.43 -5.16
C GLY A 58 -5.41 -14.67 -4.69
N GLY A 59 -6.03 -15.39 -3.78
CA GLY A 59 -5.59 -16.69 -3.27
C GLY A 59 -5.02 -16.65 -1.86
N GLY A 60 -5.06 -17.79 -1.23
CA GLY A 60 -4.85 -17.96 0.20
C GLY A 60 -6.17 -17.89 0.97
N ASP A 61 -6.13 -18.23 2.23
CA ASP A 61 -7.31 -18.30 3.09
C ASP A 61 -7.09 -17.42 4.32
N ARG A 62 -7.85 -16.35 4.42
CA ARG A 62 -7.75 -15.39 5.52
C ARG A 62 -8.18 -15.99 6.87
N LEU A 63 -9.07 -16.95 6.90
CA LEU A 63 -9.48 -17.57 8.18
C LEU A 63 -8.36 -18.37 8.82
N THR A 64 -7.51 -19.00 8.01
CA THR A 64 -6.40 -19.86 8.47
C THR A 64 -5.03 -19.21 8.31
N LEU A 65 -4.95 -18.06 7.65
CA LEU A 65 -3.72 -17.41 7.19
C LEU A 65 -2.87 -18.30 6.27
N LYS A 66 -3.50 -19.26 5.60
CA LYS A 66 -2.83 -20.11 4.61
C LYS A 66 -2.50 -19.27 3.37
N LYS A 67 -1.23 -19.25 3.00
CA LYS A 67 -0.74 -18.44 1.89
C LYS A 67 -1.20 -18.98 0.53
N GLY A 68 -1.63 -18.08 -0.36
CA GLY A 68 -1.86 -18.39 -1.77
C GLY A 68 -0.57 -18.49 -2.55
N SER A 69 0.43 -17.68 -2.21
CA SER A 69 1.75 -17.62 -2.87
C SER A 69 1.66 -17.38 -4.39
N ASN A 70 0.59 -16.75 -4.84
CA ASN A 70 0.44 -16.31 -6.22
C ASN A 70 1.28 -15.06 -6.47
N GLN A 71 1.85 -14.91 -7.66
CA GLN A 71 2.83 -13.88 -7.92
C GLN A 71 2.61 -13.18 -9.26
N VAL A 72 2.86 -11.86 -9.27
CA VAL A 72 3.08 -11.07 -10.49
C VAL A 72 4.53 -10.60 -10.47
N VAL A 73 5.32 -11.04 -11.44
CA VAL A 73 6.76 -10.82 -11.43
C VAL A 73 7.25 -10.31 -12.79
N ASN A 74 8.03 -9.24 -12.76
CA ASN A 74 8.70 -8.70 -13.96
C ASN A 74 7.73 -8.38 -15.11
N CYS A 75 6.56 -7.78 -14.76
CA CYS A 75 5.51 -7.40 -15.70
C CYS A 75 5.42 -5.88 -15.85
N ARG A 76 5.11 -5.42 -17.07
CA ARG A 76 4.73 -4.03 -17.34
C ARG A 76 3.22 -3.93 -17.38
N ILE A 77 2.64 -3.03 -16.59
CA ILE A 77 1.19 -2.83 -16.50
C ILE A 77 0.92 -1.33 -16.64
N HIS A 78 0.27 -0.94 -17.73
CA HIS A 78 0.13 0.47 -18.04
C HIS A 78 -1.09 0.78 -18.92
N ASP A 79 -1.45 2.05 -19.01
CA ASP A 79 -2.59 2.52 -19.81
C ASP A 79 -3.88 1.73 -19.52
N PHE A 80 -4.12 1.43 -18.25
CA PHE A 80 -5.33 0.78 -17.76
C PHE A 80 -6.32 1.82 -17.20
N ASN A 81 -7.52 1.39 -16.77
CA ASN A 81 -8.61 2.24 -16.31
C ASN A 81 -9.08 3.26 -17.36
N ARG A 82 -9.11 2.86 -18.62
CA ARG A 82 -9.48 3.76 -19.71
C ARG A 82 -10.97 4.12 -19.71
N LEU A 83 -11.82 3.23 -19.22
CA LEU A 83 -13.27 3.41 -19.12
C LEU A 83 -13.71 3.58 -17.67
N ASP A 84 -13.42 2.62 -16.83
CA ASP A 84 -13.69 2.68 -15.38
C ASP A 84 -12.46 3.23 -14.67
N ARG A 85 -12.49 4.54 -14.42
CA ARG A 85 -11.31 5.32 -14.03
C ARG A 85 -11.02 5.33 -12.53
N SER A 86 -12.01 5.00 -11.70
CA SER A 86 -11.90 5.10 -10.24
C SER A 86 -11.97 3.74 -9.56
N TYR A 87 -11.20 3.57 -8.49
CA TYR A 87 -11.18 2.38 -7.64
C TYR A 87 -11.01 1.05 -8.40
N LYS A 88 -10.34 1.10 -9.51
CA LYS A 88 -9.75 -0.03 -10.22
C LYS A 88 -8.23 0.16 -10.20
N ALA A 89 -7.47 -0.90 -10.28
CA ALA A 89 -6.02 -0.78 -10.22
C ALA A 89 -5.31 -1.61 -11.29
N GLY A 90 -4.07 -1.28 -11.54
CA GLY A 90 -3.19 -2.14 -12.34
C GLY A 90 -3.14 -3.55 -11.77
N ILE A 91 -3.04 -3.66 -10.44
CA ILE A 91 -3.15 -4.94 -9.73
C ILE A 91 -4.07 -4.76 -8.51
N ASN A 92 -5.16 -5.52 -8.46
CA ASN A 92 -5.89 -5.78 -7.23
C ASN A 92 -5.26 -6.99 -6.56
N ILE A 93 -4.73 -6.83 -5.35
CA ILE A 93 -4.16 -7.93 -4.58
C ILE A 93 -4.99 -8.18 -3.33
N ASP A 94 -5.33 -9.45 -3.09
CA ASP A 94 -6.05 -9.86 -1.90
C ASP A 94 -5.71 -11.30 -1.46
N GLY A 95 -6.36 -11.79 -0.41
CA GLY A 95 -6.11 -13.09 0.17
C GLY A 95 -4.95 -13.08 1.16
N VAL A 96 -4.00 -13.99 1.01
CA VAL A 96 -2.87 -14.14 1.96
C VAL A 96 -1.58 -14.47 1.24
N GLY A 97 -0.52 -13.71 1.54
CA GLY A 97 0.85 -14.07 1.17
C GLY A 97 1.14 -14.09 -0.33
N ASN A 98 0.48 -13.24 -1.10
CA ASN A 98 0.73 -13.07 -2.53
C ASN A 98 1.82 -12.02 -2.76
N VAL A 99 2.44 -12.01 -3.95
CA VAL A 99 3.65 -11.22 -4.23
C VAL A 99 3.51 -10.40 -5.52
N ILE A 100 3.89 -9.13 -5.45
CA ILE A 100 4.10 -8.26 -6.61
C ILE A 100 5.57 -7.84 -6.59
N ARG A 101 6.35 -8.25 -7.59
CA ARG A 101 7.80 -8.02 -7.60
C ARG A 101 8.33 -7.62 -8.97
N ASN A 102 9.29 -6.68 -8.96
CA ASN A 102 9.99 -6.24 -10.16
C ASN A 102 9.09 -5.79 -11.30
N CYS A 103 7.91 -5.29 -11.00
CA CYS A 103 6.99 -4.78 -12.00
C CYS A 103 7.21 -3.28 -12.25
N GLU A 104 6.81 -2.83 -13.44
CA GLU A 104 6.67 -1.43 -13.78
C GLU A 104 5.17 -1.14 -13.97
N ILE A 105 4.58 -0.29 -13.11
CA ILE A 105 3.15 0.02 -13.11
C ILE A 105 2.98 1.52 -13.30
N PHE A 106 2.37 1.92 -14.40
CA PHE A 106 2.37 3.33 -14.77
C PHE A 106 1.24 3.76 -15.69
N ASN A 107 1.15 5.06 -15.93
CA ASN A 107 0.26 5.69 -16.89
C ASN A 107 -1.21 5.35 -16.62
N CYS A 108 -1.67 5.65 -15.41
CA CYS A 108 -3.05 5.35 -15.03
C CYS A 108 -3.73 6.51 -14.29
N PRO A 109 -5.03 6.71 -14.55
CA PRO A 109 -5.81 7.76 -13.90
C PRO A 109 -6.05 7.53 -12.41
N GLY A 110 -6.10 6.26 -11.98
CA GLY A 110 -6.35 5.84 -10.61
C GLY A 110 -5.16 5.14 -9.95
N SER A 111 -5.45 4.25 -9.02
CA SER A 111 -4.44 3.53 -8.23
C SER A 111 -3.64 2.53 -9.07
N ALA A 112 -2.35 2.40 -8.78
CA ALA A 112 -1.52 1.33 -9.34
C ALA A 112 -1.83 -0.02 -8.68
N ILE A 113 -2.00 -0.03 -7.35
CA ILE A 113 -2.30 -1.23 -6.56
C ILE A 113 -3.42 -0.93 -5.57
N LEU A 114 -4.46 -1.76 -5.58
CA LEU A 114 -5.44 -1.86 -4.50
C LEU A 114 -5.12 -3.10 -3.68
N LEU A 115 -4.94 -2.91 -2.36
CA LEU A 115 -4.46 -3.95 -1.46
C LEU A 115 -5.52 -4.32 -0.45
N HIS A 116 -5.75 -5.62 -0.32
CA HIS A 116 -6.55 -6.23 0.72
C HIS A 116 -5.90 -7.54 1.19
N GLY A 117 -6.23 -7.94 2.43
CA GLY A 117 -5.75 -9.19 2.97
C GLY A 117 -4.45 -9.08 3.76
N ASN A 118 -3.76 -10.21 3.90
CA ASN A 118 -2.68 -10.35 4.88
C ASN A 118 -1.37 -10.85 4.27
N ASP A 119 -0.26 -10.47 4.88
CA ASP A 119 1.09 -11.01 4.59
C ASP A 119 1.55 -10.88 3.13
N HIS A 120 1.04 -9.92 2.40
CA HIS A 120 1.47 -9.65 1.03
C HIS A 120 2.85 -9.00 0.99
N LEU A 121 3.57 -9.26 -0.11
CA LEU A 121 4.87 -8.69 -0.37
C LEU A 121 4.84 -7.91 -1.68
N ILE A 122 5.02 -6.59 -1.60
CA ILE A 122 5.09 -5.67 -2.74
C ILE A 122 6.50 -5.08 -2.73
N GLU A 123 7.36 -5.57 -3.63
CA GLU A 123 8.77 -5.20 -3.56
C GLU A 123 9.44 -5.02 -4.93
N TYR A 124 10.46 -4.17 -4.94
CA TYR A 124 11.27 -3.87 -6.13
C TYR A 124 10.47 -3.41 -7.35
N ASN A 125 9.33 -2.77 -7.16
CA ASN A 125 8.52 -2.26 -8.25
C ASN A 125 8.88 -0.80 -8.54
N SER A 126 8.78 -0.39 -9.80
CA SER A 126 8.73 1.01 -10.23
C SER A 126 7.27 1.39 -10.44
N ILE A 127 6.79 2.37 -9.69
CA ILE A 127 5.40 2.86 -9.77
C ILE A 127 5.44 4.35 -10.07
N HIS A 128 4.88 4.74 -11.22
CA HIS A 128 4.98 6.13 -11.64
C HIS A 128 3.84 6.58 -12.56
N HIS A 129 3.65 7.89 -12.65
CA HIS A 129 2.55 8.48 -13.43
C HIS A 129 1.21 7.78 -13.15
N ALA A 130 0.97 7.49 -11.88
CA ALA A 130 -0.28 6.95 -11.36
C ALA A 130 -1.08 8.04 -10.65
N VAL A 131 -2.40 7.86 -10.52
CA VAL A 131 -3.33 8.82 -9.94
C VAL A 131 -3.28 10.16 -10.69
N THR A 132 -3.26 10.10 -12.01
CA THR A 132 -3.12 11.30 -12.84
C THR A 132 -4.42 12.10 -12.99
N ASP A 133 -5.56 11.51 -12.69
CA ASP A 133 -6.90 12.05 -12.96
C ASP A 133 -7.76 12.18 -11.71
N GLY A 134 -7.51 11.33 -10.73
CA GLY A 134 -8.27 11.28 -9.48
C GLY A 134 -7.76 12.28 -8.45
N ASP A 135 -8.56 12.45 -7.42
CA ASP A 135 -8.19 13.11 -6.17
C ASP A 135 -8.57 12.18 -5.01
N ASP A 136 -8.03 12.41 -3.82
CA ASP A 136 -8.23 11.58 -2.63
C ASP A 136 -7.98 10.08 -2.90
N MET A 137 -6.90 9.79 -3.60
CA MET A 137 -6.47 8.44 -3.98
C MET A 137 -4.99 8.21 -3.68
N GLY A 138 -4.62 6.93 -3.59
CA GLY A 138 -3.24 6.49 -3.45
C GLY A 138 -2.74 5.64 -4.62
N ALA A 139 -1.44 5.73 -4.94
CA ALA A 139 -0.84 4.80 -5.89
C ALA A 139 -0.89 3.37 -5.34
N ILE A 140 -0.63 3.18 -4.05
CA ILE A 140 -1.06 1.99 -3.28
C ILE A 140 -2.13 2.47 -2.31
N TYR A 141 -3.28 1.82 -2.33
CA TYR A 141 -4.44 2.20 -1.51
C TYR A 141 -5.02 0.99 -0.80
N TYR A 142 -5.29 1.12 0.48
CA TYR A 142 -6.03 0.14 1.27
C TYR A 142 -6.63 0.79 2.53
N GLY A 143 -7.62 0.13 3.15
CA GLY A 143 -8.18 0.63 4.40
C GLY A 143 -9.49 0.00 4.79
N ARG A 144 -10.02 0.50 5.92
CA ARG A 144 -11.30 0.11 6.53
C ARG A 144 -11.36 -1.33 7.03
N ASP A 145 -10.21 -2.02 7.07
CA ASP A 145 -10.12 -3.35 7.68
C ASP A 145 -8.89 -3.45 8.60
N PRO A 146 -9.06 -3.27 9.91
CA PRO A 146 -7.94 -3.34 10.84
C PRO A 146 -7.35 -4.75 10.99
N SER A 147 -7.95 -5.78 10.40
CA SER A 147 -7.40 -7.14 10.41
C SER A 147 -6.35 -7.41 9.33
N GLU A 148 -6.15 -6.48 8.39
CA GLU A 148 -5.24 -6.64 7.24
C GLU A 148 -3.77 -6.36 7.62
N PHE A 149 -3.23 -7.16 8.53
CA PHE A 149 -1.87 -7.06 9.05
C PHE A 149 -0.84 -7.83 8.21
N GLY A 150 0.43 -7.52 8.42
CA GLY A 150 1.57 -8.27 7.91
C GLY A 150 2.01 -7.90 6.50
N ASN A 151 1.33 -6.96 5.87
CA ASN A 151 1.66 -6.52 4.52
C ASN A 151 2.96 -5.71 4.50
N LYS A 152 3.80 -5.95 3.47
CA LYS A 152 5.09 -5.29 3.30
C LYS A 152 5.19 -4.60 1.94
N VAL A 153 5.47 -3.31 1.99
CA VAL A 153 5.79 -2.48 0.82
C VAL A 153 7.26 -2.08 0.96
N GLN A 154 8.15 -2.77 0.22
CA GLN A 154 9.58 -2.57 0.44
C GLN A 154 10.37 -2.47 -0.86
N TYR A 155 11.42 -1.63 -0.83
CA TYR A 155 12.33 -1.44 -1.97
C TYR A 155 11.64 -1.06 -3.28
N ASN A 156 10.53 -0.31 -3.22
CA ASN A 156 9.87 0.20 -4.41
C ASN A 156 10.35 1.62 -4.71
N PHE A 157 10.25 2.02 -5.96
CA PHE A 157 10.47 3.38 -6.41
C PHE A 157 9.13 4.00 -6.86
N PHE A 158 8.66 4.98 -6.09
CA PHE A 158 7.50 5.79 -6.42
C PHE A 158 7.98 7.12 -6.98
N HIS A 159 7.57 7.47 -8.21
CA HIS A 159 7.95 8.76 -8.77
C HIS A 159 6.88 9.35 -9.68
N HIS A 160 6.83 10.68 -9.70
CA HIS A 160 5.85 11.43 -10.49
C HIS A 160 4.43 10.88 -10.30
N ILE A 161 4.02 10.76 -9.03
CA ILE A 161 2.68 10.33 -8.67
C ILE A 161 1.77 11.55 -8.62
N GLY A 162 0.61 11.40 -9.26
CA GLY A 162 -0.44 12.41 -9.24
C GLY A 162 -0.33 13.43 -10.34
N ASN A 163 -1.10 14.48 -10.15
CA ASN A 163 -1.14 15.69 -10.94
C ASN A 163 -0.87 16.89 -10.01
N ASP A 164 -1.10 18.10 -10.46
CA ASP A 164 -0.89 19.33 -9.67
C ASP A 164 -1.96 19.56 -8.58
N HIS A 165 -2.88 18.61 -8.35
CA HIS A 165 -3.96 18.71 -7.38
C HIS A 165 -3.59 18.11 -6.00
N GLY A 166 -4.22 18.61 -4.94
CA GLY A 166 -3.68 18.59 -3.60
C GLY A 166 -3.84 17.33 -2.73
N SER A 167 -4.65 16.31 -3.09
CA SER A 167 -4.96 15.22 -2.15
C SER A 167 -4.39 13.86 -2.56
N ILE A 168 -3.41 13.85 -3.45
CA ILE A 168 -2.83 12.62 -4.00
C ILE A 168 -1.73 12.08 -3.09
N VAL A 169 -1.71 10.76 -2.94
CA VAL A 169 -0.84 10.03 -2.01
C VAL A 169 -0.11 8.90 -2.75
N SER A 170 1.11 8.57 -2.37
CA SER A 170 1.75 7.36 -2.89
C SER A 170 1.33 6.11 -2.13
N VAL A 171 1.43 6.10 -0.81
CA VAL A 171 0.95 4.99 0.03
C VAL A 171 -0.12 5.49 0.97
N TYR A 172 -1.35 5.10 0.70
CA TYR A 172 -2.52 5.59 1.41
C TYR A 172 -3.09 4.51 2.33
N HIS A 173 -2.86 4.67 3.62
CA HIS A 173 -3.49 3.89 4.68
C HIS A 173 -4.78 4.59 5.10
N ASP A 174 -5.89 4.22 4.46
CA ASP A 174 -7.18 4.85 4.73
C ASP A 174 -7.84 4.25 5.99
N ASP A 175 -8.82 4.95 6.50
CA ASP A 175 -9.67 4.65 7.66
C ASP A 175 -9.21 3.47 8.55
N GLY A 176 -8.26 3.75 9.42
CA GLY A 176 -7.86 2.80 10.45
C GLY A 176 -7.02 1.61 9.99
N ALA A 177 -6.42 1.68 8.82
CA ALA A 177 -5.51 0.63 8.33
C ALA A 177 -4.30 0.44 9.23
N CYS A 178 -4.01 -0.80 9.59
CA CYS A 178 -3.03 -1.17 10.61
C CYS A 178 -1.97 -2.15 10.11
N GLY A 179 -0.82 -2.17 10.78
CA GLY A 179 0.13 -3.29 10.73
C GLY A 179 0.91 -3.45 9.43
N MET A 180 1.07 -2.39 8.63
CA MET A 180 1.89 -2.43 7.41
C MET A 180 3.32 -2.00 7.68
N GLU A 181 4.26 -2.62 6.99
CA GLU A 181 5.66 -2.23 6.94
C GLU A 181 5.96 -1.55 5.58
N VAL A 182 6.37 -0.28 5.62
CA VAL A 182 6.81 0.50 4.44
C VAL A 182 8.29 0.79 4.61
N THR A 183 9.16 -0.01 3.99
CA THR A 183 10.59 0.00 4.30
C THR A 183 11.48 -0.03 3.06
N GLY A 184 12.55 0.76 3.06
CA GLY A 184 13.52 0.76 1.97
C GLY A 184 13.01 1.31 0.65
N ASN A 185 11.91 2.07 0.65
CA ASN A 185 11.36 2.64 -0.58
C ASN A 185 11.99 4.01 -0.88
N ILE A 186 11.93 4.38 -2.14
CA ILE A 186 12.31 5.72 -2.61
C ILE A 186 11.05 6.41 -3.14
N PHE A 187 10.80 7.62 -2.63
CA PHE A 187 9.69 8.49 -2.99
C PHE A 187 10.24 9.77 -3.62
N TYR A 188 10.11 9.94 -4.92
CA TYR A 188 10.55 11.12 -5.65
C TYR A 188 9.39 11.81 -6.36
N LYS A 189 9.07 13.05 -5.98
CA LYS A 189 7.86 13.73 -6.48
C LYS A 189 6.65 12.81 -6.39
N ALA A 190 6.49 12.20 -5.23
CA ALA A 190 5.61 11.06 -5.01
C ALA A 190 4.29 11.50 -4.37
N GLY A 191 3.53 12.30 -5.12
CA GLY A 191 2.27 12.88 -4.69
C GLY A 191 2.44 14.13 -3.83
N TYR A 192 1.32 14.75 -3.48
CA TYR A 192 1.31 15.85 -2.52
C TYR A 192 1.71 15.38 -1.11
N ARG A 193 1.29 14.17 -0.75
CA ARG A 193 1.70 13.43 0.45
C ARG A 193 2.31 12.10 0.02
N SER A 194 3.55 11.84 0.41
CA SER A 194 4.13 10.53 0.05
C SER A 194 3.45 9.39 0.80
N VAL A 195 3.11 9.60 2.08
CA VAL A 195 2.37 8.63 2.92
C VAL A 195 1.24 9.34 3.66
N LEU A 196 0.06 8.73 3.69
CA LEU A 196 -1.04 9.14 4.55
C LEU A 196 -1.39 8.00 5.51
N VAL A 197 -1.53 8.32 6.79
CA VAL A 197 -1.97 7.40 7.85
C VAL A 197 -3.28 7.91 8.42
N GLY A 198 -4.38 7.32 7.96
CA GLY A 198 -5.75 7.72 8.27
C GLY A 198 -6.27 7.09 9.57
N GLY A 199 -5.68 7.41 10.72
CA GLY A 199 -6.16 6.98 12.02
C GLY A 199 -5.76 5.56 12.44
N GLY A 200 -5.00 4.81 11.64
CA GLY A 200 -4.55 3.45 11.95
C GLY A 200 -3.34 3.39 12.90
N SER A 201 -3.01 2.21 13.34
CA SER A 201 -1.92 1.98 14.29
C SER A 201 -0.99 0.84 13.87
N ASP A 202 0.16 0.74 14.55
CA ASP A 202 1.12 -0.34 14.39
C ASP A 202 1.82 -0.40 13.02
N ASN A 203 1.84 0.71 12.27
CA ASN A 203 2.53 0.80 11.00
C ASN A 203 3.99 1.19 11.20
N VAL A 204 4.87 0.72 10.31
CA VAL A 204 6.32 0.93 10.40
C VAL A 204 6.83 1.56 9.11
N TYR A 205 7.51 2.70 9.24
CA TYR A 205 8.12 3.45 8.14
C TYR A 205 9.61 3.62 8.43
N ARG A 206 10.45 2.77 7.84
CA ARG A 206 11.89 2.76 8.10
C ARG A 206 12.71 2.69 6.83
N ASN A 207 13.92 3.24 6.90
CA ASN A 207 14.89 3.11 5.81
C ASN A 207 14.40 3.62 4.45
N ASN A 208 13.44 4.55 4.42
CA ASN A 208 12.95 5.14 3.18
C ASN A 208 13.71 6.44 2.85
N ILE A 209 13.72 6.80 1.57
CA ILE A 209 14.22 8.08 1.09
C ILE A 209 13.04 8.85 0.47
N PHE A 210 12.79 10.06 0.97
CA PHE A 210 11.76 10.97 0.46
C PHE A 210 12.44 12.16 -0.21
N ILE A 211 12.09 12.46 -1.46
CA ILE A 211 12.77 13.45 -2.30
C ILE A 211 11.73 14.33 -3.00
N GLU A 212 11.87 15.66 -2.86
CA GLU A 212 11.12 16.66 -3.63
C GLU A 212 9.59 16.49 -3.63
N SER A 213 9.00 16.02 -2.55
CA SER A 213 7.55 16.04 -2.36
C SER A 213 7.15 17.18 -1.41
N PRO A 214 5.96 17.77 -1.56
CA PRO A 214 5.50 18.80 -0.64
C PRO A 214 5.42 18.30 0.80
N MET A 215 5.03 17.04 1.01
CA MET A 215 4.88 16.44 2.34
C MET A 215 5.29 14.98 2.33
N ALA A 216 6.05 14.56 3.34
CA ALA A 216 6.39 13.14 3.50
C ALA A 216 5.25 12.36 4.17
N PHE A 217 4.75 12.81 5.32
CA PHE A 217 3.71 12.12 6.08
C PHE A 217 2.53 13.03 6.40
N HIS A 218 1.33 12.53 6.18
CA HIS A 218 0.10 13.06 6.76
C HIS A 218 -0.42 12.06 7.79
N LEU A 219 -0.51 12.50 9.04
CA LEU A 219 -1.01 11.70 10.16
C LEU A 219 -2.31 12.32 10.64
N ASP A 220 -3.40 11.58 10.65
CA ASP A 220 -4.65 12.12 11.17
C ASP A 220 -5.30 11.20 12.21
N ASN A 221 -6.27 11.74 12.93
CA ASN A 221 -7.00 11.09 14.00
C ASN A 221 -8.48 10.91 13.65
N ARG A 222 -8.78 10.64 12.37
CA ARG A 222 -10.16 10.57 11.86
C ARG A 222 -11.09 9.64 12.66
N LEU A 223 -10.55 8.59 13.27
CA LEU A 223 -11.31 7.68 14.12
C LEU A 223 -11.72 8.33 15.47
N MET A 224 -11.14 9.46 15.85
CA MET A 224 -11.61 10.28 16.95
C MET A 224 -12.67 11.30 16.49
N GLY A 225 -12.82 11.48 15.19
CA GLY A 225 -13.68 12.47 14.54
C GLY A 225 -14.73 11.84 13.61
N TRP A 226 -14.68 12.21 12.36
CA TRP A 226 -15.71 11.90 11.37
C TRP A 226 -15.85 10.40 11.05
N ALA A 227 -14.79 9.61 11.14
CA ALA A 227 -14.81 8.18 10.90
C ALA A 227 -15.05 7.34 12.18
N LYS A 228 -15.43 7.98 13.30
CA LYS A 228 -15.62 7.32 14.58
C LYS A 228 -16.65 6.18 14.55
N SER A 229 -17.67 6.29 13.71
CA SER A 229 -18.71 5.26 13.55
C SER A 229 -18.18 3.90 13.11
N ASN A 230 -17.00 3.83 12.49
CA ASN A 230 -16.36 2.55 12.19
C ASN A 230 -16.04 1.72 13.44
N LEU A 231 -15.88 2.38 14.59
CA LEU A 231 -15.59 1.76 15.90
C LEU A 231 -16.83 1.44 16.75
N ASP A 232 -18.01 1.81 16.28
CA ASP A 232 -19.25 1.56 17.01
C ASP A 232 -19.47 0.04 17.19
N LYS A 233 -20.28 -0.29 18.21
CA LYS A 233 -20.76 -1.66 18.37
C LYS A 233 -21.51 -2.10 17.11
N GLU A 234 -21.15 -3.28 16.58
CA GLU A 234 -21.64 -3.77 15.28
C GLU A 234 -21.25 -2.88 14.09
N GLY A 235 -20.30 -1.98 14.28
CA GLY A 235 -19.71 -1.16 13.23
C GLY A 235 -18.84 -1.97 12.26
N LEU A 236 -18.33 -1.28 11.25
CA LEU A 236 -17.57 -1.93 10.17
C LEU A 236 -16.35 -2.69 10.68
N PHE A 237 -15.58 -2.10 11.60
CA PHE A 237 -14.34 -2.72 12.09
C PHE A 237 -14.61 -3.95 12.94
N GLN A 238 -15.66 -3.93 13.77
CA GLN A 238 -16.05 -5.11 14.53
C GLN A 238 -16.43 -6.26 13.59
N LYS A 239 -17.27 -6.02 12.59
CA LYS A 239 -17.68 -7.04 11.63
C LYS A 239 -16.49 -7.65 10.89
N ARG A 240 -15.53 -6.84 10.47
CA ARG A 240 -14.34 -7.30 9.74
C ARG A 240 -13.38 -8.12 10.63
N LEU A 241 -13.16 -7.67 11.85
CA LEU A 241 -12.35 -8.39 12.83
C LEU A 241 -12.99 -9.73 13.24
N GLU A 242 -14.31 -9.73 13.47
CA GLU A 242 -15.04 -10.96 13.81
C GLU A 242 -15.07 -11.96 12.65
N ALA A 243 -15.16 -11.48 11.42
CA ALA A 243 -15.13 -12.33 10.22
C ALA A 243 -13.86 -13.18 10.12
N VAL A 244 -12.75 -12.75 10.71
CA VAL A 244 -11.48 -13.50 10.75
C VAL A 244 -11.22 -14.17 12.10
N ASN A 245 -12.17 -14.16 13.02
CA ASN A 245 -12.00 -14.70 14.38
C ASN A 245 -10.77 -14.13 15.12
N TYR A 246 -10.54 -12.82 15.02
CA TYR A 246 -9.29 -12.16 15.40
C TYR A 246 -8.78 -12.44 16.82
N LYS A 247 -9.67 -12.81 17.78
CA LYS A 247 -9.32 -13.16 19.16
C LYS A 247 -8.79 -14.58 19.32
N GLN A 248 -8.82 -15.41 18.26
CA GLN A 248 -8.38 -16.79 18.25
C GLN A 248 -7.18 -17.00 17.31
N ALA A 249 -6.52 -18.15 17.43
CA ALA A 249 -5.54 -18.56 16.42
C ALA A 249 -6.25 -18.74 15.05
N PRO A 250 -5.61 -18.40 13.93
CA PRO A 250 -4.21 -17.99 13.81
C PRO A 250 -3.97 -16.49 14.09
N TYR A 251 -4.97 -15.60 14.00
CA TYR A 251 -4.80 -14.15 14.11
C TYR A 251 -4.21 -13.73 15.46
N ALA A 252 -4.76 -14.23 16.58
CA ALA A 252 -4.25 -13.86 17.90
C ALA A 252 -2.79 -14.29 18.13
N THR A 253 -2.30 -15.28 17.36
CA THR A 253 -0.91 -15.73 17.40
C THR A 253 -0.01 -14.93 16.45
N ALA A 254 -0.45 -14.74 15.21
CA ALA A 254 0.32 -14.03 14.19
C ALA A 254 0.35 -12.51 14.46
N TYR A 255 -0.76 -11.96 14.92
CA TYR A 255 -0.94 -10.52 15.15
C TYR A 255 -1.48 -10.25 16.55
N PRO A 256 -0.69 -10.48 17.61
CA PRO A 256 -1.17 -10.50 19.00
C PRO A 256 -1.79 -9.19 19.46
N LYS A 257 -1.45 -8.06 18.83
CA LYS A 257 -2.04 -6.74 19.14
C LYS A 257 -3.51 -6.65 18.75
N LEU A 258 -3.96 -7.41 17.75
CA LEU A 258 -5.37 -7.44 17.36
C LEU A 258 -6.28 -8.03 18.44
N LYS A 259 -5.78 -8.99 19.24
CA LYS A 259 -6.58 -9.68 20.24
C LYS A 259 -7.37 -8.74 21.16
N ASN A 260 -6.78 -7.61 21.51
CA ASN A 260 -7.36 -6.60 22.39
C ASN A 260 -7.64 -5.29 21.64
N TYR A 261 -7.98 -5.35 20.36
CA TYR A 261 -8.10 -4.16 19.49
C TYR A 261 -9.02 -3.10 20.09
N PHE A 262 -10.23 -3.47 20.53
CA PHE A 262 -11.22 -2.52 21.08
C PHE A 262 -10.89 -2.05 22.49
N GLU A 263 -10.19 -2.85 23.26
CA GLU A 263 -9.75 -2.51 24.62
C GLU A 263 -8.49 -1.62 24.61
N ASP A 264 -7.79 -1.56 23.49
CA ASP A 264 -6.53 -0.82 23.31
C ASP A 264 -6.73 0.54 22.64
N THR A 265 -7.76 1.29 23.00
CA THR A 265 -8.01 2.65 22.47
C THR A 265 -7.83 2.77 20.93
N PRO A 266 -8.63 2.06 20.13
CA PRO A 266 -8.42 1.95 18.69
C PRO A 266 -8.63 3.25 17.90
N ALA A 267 -9.24 4.26 18.53
CA ALA A 267 -9.41 5.58 17.92
C ALA A 267 -8.09 6.36 17.77
N LEU A 268 -7.07 6.02 18.57
CA LEU A 268 -5.78 6.72 18.55
C LEU A 268 -4.87 6.17 17.46
N PRO A 269 -4.28 7.02 16.61
CA PRO A 269 -3.30 6.61 15.57
C PRO A 269 -1.91 6.36 16.19
N LYS A 270 -1.81 5.34 17.03
CA LYS A 270 -0.66 5.10 17.91
C LYS A 270 0.27 4.00 17.39
N ARG A 271 1.49 3.98 17.94
CA ARG A 271 2.52 3.00 17.58
C ARG A 271 2.82 2.96 16.08
N ASN A 272 2.69 4.09 15.42
CA ASN A 272 3.24 4.27 14.09
C ASN A 272 4.70 4.71 14.25
N PHE A 273 5.64 3.94 13.71
CA PHE A 273 7.07 4.16 13.89
C PHE A 273 7.66 4.77 12.63
N ILE A 274 8.16 6.00 12.73
CA ILE A 274 8.76 6.75 11.63
C ILE A 274 10.21 7.04 12.01
N GLU A 275 11.11 6.19 11.57
CA GLU A 275 12.51 6.31 11.96
C GLU A 275 13.49 5.79 10.89
N THR A 276 14.71 6.22 10.96
CA THR A 276 15.77 5.82 10.04
C THR A 276 15.45 6.15 8.58
N ASN A 277 14.70 7.24 8.34
CA ASN A 277 14.39 7.73 6.99
C ASN A 277 15.27 8.93 6.63
N VAL A 278 15.44 9.16 5.33
CA VAL A 278 16.15 10.30 4.77
C VAL A 278 15.16 11.20 4.04
N PHE A 279 15.19 12.51 4.34
CA PHE A 279 14.37 13.53 3.71
C PHE A 279 15.25 14.50 2.92
N VAL A 280 14.99 14.66 1.64
CA VAL A 280 15.75 15.51 0.71
C VAL A 280 14.78 16.50 0.06
N ASN A 281 14.96 17.78 0.31
CA ASN A 281 14.11 18.85 -0.24
C ASN A 281 12.60 18.62 0.01
N ILE A 282 12.24 18.10 1.16
CA ILE A 282 10.84 17.94 1.61
C ILE A 282 10.42 19.24 2.32
N LYS A 283 9.30 19.84 1.88
CA LYS A 283 8.82 21.10 2.48
C LYS A 283 8.24 20.89 3.88
N LEU A 284 7.50 19.79 4.08
CA LEU A 284 6.88 19.45 5.36
C LEU A 284 7.07 17.95 5.62
N ILE A 285 7.82 17.61 6.67
CA ILE A 285 8.07 16.19 7.00
C ILE A 285 6.79 15.51 7.45
N HIS A 286 6.02 16.17 8.31
CA HIS A 286 4.69 15.67 8.70
C HIS A 286 3.74 16.83 9.02
N ASN A 287 2.45 16.58 8.89
CA ASN A 287 1.38 17.39 9.45
C ASN A 287 0.40 16.47 10.19
N GLY A 288 -0.58 17.11 10.86
CA GLY A 288 -1.61 16.38 11.59
C GLY A 288 -1.15 15.92 12.96
N ASN A 289 -1.77 14.85 13.47
CA ASN A 289 -1.64 14.41 14.85
C ASN A 289 -0.46 13.45 15.03
N ALA A 290 0.74 14.02 15.14
CA ALA A 290 1.97 13.25 15.33
C ALA A 290 2.18 12.77 16.77
N ASP A 291 1.45 13.31 17.76
CA ASP A 291 1.68 13.10 19.21
C ASP A 291 1.54 11.63 19.64
N TRP A 292 0.79 10.84 18.91
CA TRP A 292 0.60 9.41 19.20
C TRP A 292 1.50 8.49 18.36
N SER A 293 2.26 9.06 17.42
CA SER A 293 3.22 8.35 16.59
C SER A 293 4.64 8.56 17.10
N TYR A 294 5.50 7.60 16.85
CA TYR A 294 6.89 7.68 17.25
C TYR A 294 7.77 8.18 16.11
N PHE A 295 8.32 9.38 16.26
CA PHE A 295 9.35 9.90 15.38
C PHE A 295 10.72 9.65 16.00
N GLY A 296 11.39 8.61 15.52
CA GLY A 296 12.76 8.28 15.94
C GLY A 296 13.80 9.12 15.18
N ARG A 297 15.02 8.63 15.19
CA ARG A 297 16.12 9.31 14.48
C ARG A 297 15.90 9.19 12.97
N ASN A 298 15.75 10.32 12.30
CA ASN A 298 15.69 10.48 10.86
C ASN A 298 16.75 11.50 10.42
N TYR A 299 17.04 11.59 9.14
CA TYR A 299 18.00 12.54 8.61
C TYR A 299 17.37 13.49 7.59
N ILE A 300 17.59 14.79 7.77
CA ILE A 300 17.15 15.83 6.83
C ILE A 300 18.38 16.33 6.10
N ALA A 301 18.44 16.04 4.81
CA ALA A 301 19.53 16.49 3.95
C ALA A 301 19.28 17.91 3.44
N SER A 302 20.28 18.77 3.52
CA SER A 302 20.23 20.14 2.97
C SER A 302 20.45 20.19 1.45
N GLY A 303 20.64 19.05 0.80
CA GLY A 303 20.90 18.91 -0.64
C GLY A 303 21.11 17.44 -0.99
N ASP A 304 21.77 17.17 -2.10
CA ASP A 304 22.09 15.81 -2.54
C ASP A 304 22.94 15.08 -1.48
N PRO A 305 22.44 14.02 -0.87
CA PRO A 305 23.15 13.27 0.17
C PRO A 305 24.20 12.30 -0.39
N GLY A 306 24.56 12.39 -1.65
CA GLY A 306 25.52 11.55 -2.32
C GLY A 306 24.90 10.44 -3.17
N PHE A 307 23.87 10.77 -3.92
CA PHE A 307 23.31 9.86 -4.93
C PHE A 307 24.29 9.62 -6.09
N GLU A 308 24.20 8.45 -6.73
CA GLU A 308 25.02 8.12 -7.90
C GLU A 308 24.78 9.12 -9.05
N ASN A 309 23.52 9.42 -9.38
CA ASN A 309 23.18 10.44 -10.37
C ASN A 309 21.78 11.02 -10.10
N TYR A 310 21.72 12.13 -9.38
CA TYR A 310 20.48 12.80 -9.05
C TYR A 310 19.68 13.24 -10.28
N LYS A 311 20.36 13.74 -11.31
CA LYS A 311 19.71 14.28 -12.52
C LYS A 311 19.03 13.20 -13.36
N GLU A 312 19.59 12.01 -13.38
CA GLU A 312 19.07 10.84 -14.07
C GLU A 312 18.20 9.96 -13.15
N MET A 313 17.79 10.49 -12.01
CA MET A 313 16.98 9.79 -11.00
C MET A 313 17.62 8.48 -10.50
N ASN A 314 18.93 8.32 -10.60
CA ASN A 314 19.62 7.21 -9.96
C ASN A 314 19.90 7.57 -8.50
N PHE A 315 18.92 7.26 -7.65
CA PHE A 315 18.95 7.56 -6.22
C PHE A 315 19.65 6.49 -5.38
N GLN A 316 20.44 5.63 -5.98
CA GLN A 316 21.37 4.79 -5.25
C GLN A 316 22.34 5.69 -4.48
N LEU A 317 22.43 5.53 -3.17
CA LEU A 317 23.47 6.23 -2.39
C LEU A 317 24.84 5.60 -2.65
N LYS A 318 25.84 6.45 -2.93
CA LYS A 318 27.23 6.02 -3.02
C LYS A 318 27.70 5.42 -1.71
N PRO A 319 28.56 4.41 -1.71
CA PRO A 319 29.13 3.85 -0.48
C PRO A 319 29.82 4.90 0.41
N SER A 320 30.31 5.98 -0.17
CA SER A 320 30.94 7.12 0.51
C SER A 320 29.95 8.14 1.09
N SER A 321 28.65 7.95 0.92
CA SER A 321 27.64 8.87 1.47
C SER A 321 27.74 8.96 2.99
N ASP A 322 27.76 10.18 3.50
CA ASP A 322 27.78 10.44 4.94
C ASP A 322 26.53 9.95 5.66
N ILE A 323 25.44 9.67 4.93
CA ILE A 323 24.18 9.14 5.50
C ILE A 323 24.46 7.89 6.34
N PHE A 324 25.30 6.97 5.86
CA PHE A 324 25.59 5.73 6.58
C PHE A 324 26.28 5.95 7.94
N LYS A 325 27.00 7.06 8.07
CA LYS A 325 27.63 7.48 9.33
C LYS A 325 26.68 8.32 10.20
N LEU A 326 25.95 9.25 9.57
CA LEU A 326 25.12 10.21 10.28
C LEU A 326 23.78 9.60 10.75
N LEU A 327 23.30 8.57 10.07
CA LEU A 327 22.07 7.84 10.39
C LEU A 327 22.40 6.35 10.64
N PRO A 328 22.94 5.98 11.80
CA PRO A 328 23.23 4.59 12.13
C PRO A 328 21.99 3.71 12.01
N GLY A 329 22.13 2.57 11.33
CA GLY A 329 21.03 1.66 11.04
C GLY A 329 20.38 1.84 9.68
N PHE A 330 20.63 2.97 8.99
CA PHE A 330 20.21 3.11 7.58
C PHE A 330 21.01 2.15 6.71
N LYS A 331 20.28 1.43 5.83
CA LYS A 331 20.88 0.45 4.91
C LYS A 331 20.75 0.94 3.47
N SER A 332 21.72 0.63 2.66
CA SER A 332 21.66 0.93 1.22
C SER A 332 20.41 0.28 0.60
N ILE A 333 19.70 1.05 -0.21
CA ILE A 333 18.57 0.57 -1.00
C ILE A 333 19.13 0.09 -2.34
N PRO A 334 18.93 -1.17 -2.73
CA PRO A 334 19.49 -1.70 -3.98
C PRO A 334 18.67 -1.21 -5.18
N PHE A 335 18.93 0.01 -5.62
CA PHE A 335 18.17 0.71 -6.65
C PHE A 335 18.22 -0.01 -8.00
N ASP A 336 19.33 -0.65 -8.31
CA ASP A 336 19.54 -1.46 -9.51
C ASP A 336 18.63 -2.70 -9.63
N LYS A 337 18.05 -3.12 -8.51
CA LYS A 337 17.09 -4.24 -8.46
C LYS A 337 15.63 -3.81 -8.62
N ILE A 338 15.36 -2.51 -8.66
CA ILE A 338 14.00 -1.98 -8.75
C ILE A 338 13.56 -1.94 -10.22
N GLY A 339 12.28 -2.26 -10.46
CA GLY A 339 11.68 -2.30 -11.80
C GLY A 339 12.01 -3.56 -12.57
N ILE A 340 11.75 -3.49 -13.87
CA ILE A 340 11.92 -4.62 -14.79
C ILE A 340 13.35 -5.10 -14.84
N GLN A 341 13.54 -6.39 -14.62
CA GLN A 341 14.82 -7.06 -14.72
C GLN A 341 14.94 -7.71 -16.10
N ARG A 342 15.84 -7.18 -16.94
CA ARG A 342 16.14 -7.79 -18.24
C ARG A 342 17.10 -8.95 -18.03
N LYS A 343 16.79 -10.12 -18.60
CA LYS A 343 17.80 -11.17 -18.70
C LYS A 343 18.99 -10.62 -19.49
N LYS A 344 20.15 -10.66 -18.89
CA LYS A 344 21.42 -10.37 -19.59
C LYS A 344 21.70 -11.45 -20.61
#